data_be167a3b4131bddbda7927c6d0b03512
#
_entry.id   be167a3b4131bddbda7927c6d0b03512
#
_cell.length_a   1.000
_cell.length_b   1.000
_cell.length_c   1.000
_cell.angle_alpha   90.00
_cell.angle_beta   90.00
_cell.angle_gamma   90.00
#
_symmetry.space_group_name_H-M   'P 1'
#
loop_
_entity.id
_entity.type
_entity.pdbx_description
1 polymer ?
#
loop_
_entity_poly.entity_id
_entity_poly.type
_entity_poly.pdbx_seq_one_letter_code
_entity_poly.pdbx_strand_id
1 'polypeptide(L)'
;MQAFAREMNCSESTFVLSARDPRAAFRVRIFTPGRELPFAGHPTIGTAWTLHRLGLLDAVDFAFEMEIGLVPVRREGSRFWMRPPLPILGVPLGDRSFAAALGVAESEIVGSARRSGPFFCVRVASIDAVAAIELDRRALRSQCERSIADGNILVVHYEAGRATVRMFAAIADDVGEDPATGSAVAPMLSFLAAAGALGEDRRAVEIEQGRWIGRTSALHARLSWTGSTISQVEVGGDCVHAFSGEIALEGAGPSDAR
;
A
#
# COMPACT_ATOMS: atom_id res chain seq x y z
N MET A 1 6.82 -2.87 21.19
CA MET A 1 6.57 -2.92 19.73
C MET A 1 7.28 -1.79 18.99
N GLN A 2 7.02 -0.51 19.26
CA GLN A 2 7.67 0.60 18.54
C GLN A 2 9.21 0.59 18.62
N ALA A 3 9.77 0.37 19.82
CA ALA A 3 11.23 0.28 19.97
C ALA A 3 11.84 -0.87 19.16
N PHE A 4 11.16 -2.01 19.10
CA PHE A 4 11.55 -3.16 18.29
C PHE A 4 11.50 -2.83 16.78
N ALA A 5 10.42 -2.23 16.31
CA ALA A 5 10.29 -1.84 14.89
C ALA A 5 11.39 -0.85 14.49
N ARG A 6 11.79 0.05 15.40
CA ARG A 6 12.89 0.99 15.16
C ARG A 6 14.23 0.29 15.08
N GLU A 7 14.50 -0.67 15.97
CA GLU A 7 15.75 -1.44 15.98
C GLU A 7 15.89 -2.31 14.73
N MET A 8 14.81 -2.97 14.31
CA MET A 8 14.79 -3.81 13.10
C MET A 8 14.96 -3.01 11.82
N ASN A 9 14.56 -1.74 11.83
CA ASN A 9 14.68 -0.81 10.70
C ASN A 9 14.17 -1.37 9.35
N CYS A 10 13.13 -2.20 9.41
CA CYS A 10 12.39 -2.64 8.23
C CYS A 10 11.34 -1.58 7.87
N SER A 11 10.86 -1.55 6.60
CA SER A 11 9.78 -0.62 6.23
C SER A 11 8.61 -0.73 7.21
N GLU A 12 8.19 -1.95 7.52
CA GLU A 12 7.22 -2.24 8.58
C GLU A 12 7.56 -3.53 9.34
N SER A 13 7.14 -3.53 10.61
CA SER A 13 7.12 -4.70 11.49
C SER A 13 5.68 -4.97 11.94
N THR A 14 5.23 -6.22 11.86
CA THR A 14 3.90 -6.62 12.32
C THR A 14 3.98 -7.39 13.62
N PHE A 15 3.00 -7.15 14.49
CA PHE A 15 2.85 -7.86 15.76
C PHE A 15 1.49 -8.54 15.79
N VAL A 16 1.52 -9.84 15.93
CA VAL A 16 0.33 -10.69 15.96
C VAL A 16 -0.10 -10.91 17.41
N LEU A 17 -1.36 -10.66 17.69
CA LEU A 17 -1.96 -10.69 19.03
C LEU A 17 -3.28 -11.47 18.96
N SER A 18 -3.78 -11.91 20.12
CA SER A 18 -5.12 -12.45 20.23
C SER A 18 -6.16 -11.40 19.77
N ALA A 19 -7.11 -11.84 18.94
CA ALA A 19 -8.19 -10.98 18.49
C ALA A 19 -9.11 -10.60 19.67
N ARG A 20 -9.68 -9.41 19.62
CA ARG A 20 -10.76 -8.94 20.51
C ARG A 20 -12.12 -9.11 19.86
N ASP A 21 -12.18 -8.93 18.53
CA ASP A 21 -13.37 -9.18 17.74
C ASP A 21 -13.45 -10.68 17.41
N PRO A 22 -14.53 -11.39 17.78
CA PRO A 22 -14.65 -12.83 17.52
C PRO A 22 -14.73 -13.20 16.04
N ARG A 23 -14.91 -12.23 15.15
CA ARG A 23 -14.90 -12.42 13.70
C ARG A 23 -13.47 -12.39 13.10
N ALA A 24 -12.48 -11.98 13.87
CA ALA A 24 -11.09 -11.94 13.43
C ALA A 24 -10.32 -13.18 13.89
N ALA A 25 -9.44 -13.68 13.03
CA ALA A 25 -8.53 -14.76 13.38
C ALA A 25 -7.43 -14.27 14.35
N PHE A 26 -6.91 -13.09 14.09
CA PHE A 26 -5.88 -12.43 14.90
C PHE A 26 -6.07 -10.92 14.86
N ARG A 27 -5.55 -10.25 15.89
CA ARG A 27 -5.31 -8.82 15.87
C ARG A 27 -3.88 -8.55 15.39
N VAL A 28 -3.74 -7.67 14.42
CA VAL A 28 -2.45 -7.31 13.83
C VAL A 28 -2.19 -5.82 14.03
N ARG A 29 -1.05 -5.50 14.63
CA ARG A 29 -0.55 -4.14 14.75
C ARG A 29 0.67 -3.96 13.86
N ILE A 30 0.76 -2.83 13.18
CA ILE A 30 1.77 -2.55 12.16
C ILE A 30 2.54 -1.30 12.55
N PHE A 31 3.87 -1.38 12.52
CA PHE A 31 4.75 -0.28 12.90
C PHE A 31 5.81 -0.03 11.83
N THR A 32 5.98 1.21 11.43
CA THR A 32 7.22 1.68 10.78
C THR A 32 8.28 1.94 11.87
N PRO A 33 9.54 2.20 11.52
CA PRO A 33 10.53 2.65 12.50
C PRO A 33 10.10 3.90 13.27
N GLY A 34 9.26 4.77 12.68
CA GLY A 34 8.82 6.02 13.26
C GLY A 34 7.51 5.96 14.05
N ARG A 35 6.52 5.18 13.59
CA ARG A 35 5.15 5.21 14.15
C ARG A 35 4.37 3.94 13.90
N GLU A 36 3.25 3.78 14.61
CA GLU A 36 2.22 2.79 14.30
C GLU A 36 1.37 3.25 13.12
N LEU A 37 1.00 2.30 12.26
CA LEU A 37 0.11 2.51 11.13
C LEU A 37 -1.24 1.83 11.38
N PRO A 38 -2.35 2.49 11.05
CA PRO A 38 -3.68 1.89 11.19
C PRO A 38 -3.91 0.71 10.24
N PHE A 39 -3.17 0.71 9.10
CA PHE A 39 -3.22 -0.32 8.07
C PHE A 39 -2.02 -0.18 7.14
N ALA A 40 -1.51 -1.32 6.65
CA ALA A 40 -0.54 -1.36 5.55
C ALA A 40 -0.76 -2.64 4.71
N GLY A 41 -0.55 -2.54 3.40
CA GLY A 41 -0.94 -3.59 2.46
C GLY A 41 -0.04 -4.81 2.48
N HIS A 42 1.23 -4.65 2.10
CA HIS A 42 2.14 -5.79 2.03
C HIS A 42 2.42 -6.43 3.41
N PRO A 43 2.44 -5.70 4.54
CA PRO A 43 2.55 -6.32 5.86
C PRO A 43 1.35 -7.22 6.19
N THR A 44 0.14 -6.86 5.73
CA THR A 44 -1.06 -7.71 5.89
C THR A 44 -0.89 -9.05 5.15
N ILE A 45 -0.48 -9.00 3.88
CA ILE A 45 -0.23 -10.20 3.06
C ILE A 45 0.92 -11.03 3.66
N GLY A 46 2.02 -10.39 4.05
CA GLY A 46 3.17 -11.06 4.65
C GLY A 46 2.84 -11.74 5.98
N THR A 47 2.03 -11.10 6.81
CA THR A 47 1.56 -11.69 8.08
C THR A 47 0.68 -12.91 7.83
N ALA A 48 -0.27 -12.83 6.90
CA ALA A 48 -1.13 -13.95 6.54
C ALA A 48 -0.33 -15.14 6.02
N TRP A 49 0.61 -14.89 5.12
CA TRP A 49 1.52 -15.90 4.58
C TRP A 49 2.39 -16.54 5.68
N THR A 50 2.94 -15.72 6.59
CA THR A 50 3.78 -16.20 7.68
C THR A 50 3.01 -17.08 8.66
N LEU A 51 1.81 -16.66 9.07
CA LEU A 51 0.94 -17.43 9.96
C LEU A 51 0.55 -18.78 9.34
N HIS A 52 0.21 -18.79 8.06
CA HIS A 52 -0.08 -20.03 7.34
C HIS A 52 1.16 -20.95 7.27
N ARG A 53 2.33 -20.41 6.92
CA ARG A 53 3.58 -21.16 6.87
C ARG A 53 3.96 -21.79 8.21
N LEU A 54 3.66 -21.12 9.32
CA LEU A 54 3.91 -21.62 10.67
C LEU A 54 2.83 -22.59 11.18
N GLY A 55 1.79 -22.90 10.38
CA GLY A 55 0.67 -23.75 10.78
C GLY A 55 -0.24 -23.12 11.85
N LEU A 56 -0.16 -21.79 12.04
CA LEU A 56 -0.98 -21.05 13.01
C LEU A 56 -2.32 -20.59 12.41
N LEU A 57 -2.47 -20.66 11.08
CA LEU A 57 -3.67 -20.22 10.37
C LEU A 57 -3.88 -21.05 9.10
N ASP A 58 -4.84 -21.98 9.12
CA ASP A 58 -5.18 -22.83 7.97
C ASP A 58 -6.45 -22.39 7.23
N ALA A 59 -7.23 -21.47 7.81
CA ALA A 59 -8.45 -20.98 7.18
C ALA A 59 -8.15 -20.37 5.80
N VAL A 60 -9.05 -20.65 4.84
CA VAL A 60 -8.98 -20.08 3.49
C VAL A 60 -9.47 -18.64 3.49
N ASP A 61 -10.59 -18.38 4.15
CA ASP A 61 -11.20 -17.07 4.35
C ASP A 61 -11.15 -16.71 5.84
N PHE A 62 -10.61 -15.54 6.15
CA PHE A 62 -10.50 -15.02 7.51
C PHE A 62 -10.42 -13.49 7.50
N ALA A 63 -10.38 -12.87 8.66
CA ALA A 63 -10.11 -11.44 8.79
C ALA A 63 -9.05 -11.18 9.85
N PHE A 64 -8.30 -10.11 9.69
CA PHE A 64 -7.49 -9.52 10.75
C PHE A 64 -8.22 -8.33 11.38
N GLU A 65 -8.14 -8.22 12.71
CA GLU A 65 -8.53 -7.02 13.44
C GLU A 65 -7.35 -6.04 13.39
N MET A 66 -7.55 -4.89 12.77
CA MET A 66 -6.60 -3.79 12.68
C MET A 66 -7.22 -2.49 13.20
N GLU A 67 -6.46 -1.42 13.31
CA GLU A 67 -7.00 -0.13 13.78
C GLU A 67 -8.11 0.41 12.88
N ILE A 68 -8.03 0.17 11.57
CA ILE A 68 -9.09 0.54 10.61
C ILE A 68 -10.33 -0.36 10.67
N GLY A 69 -10.35 -1.39 11.51
CA GLY A 69 -11.40 -2.41 11.60
C GLY A 69 -10.98 -3.77 11.07
N LEU A 70 -11.96 -4.57 10.65
CA LEU A 70 -11.73 -5.88 10.08
C LEU A 70 -11.23 -5.78 8.64
N VAL A 71 -10.10 -6.42 8.37
CA VAL A 71 -9.52 -6.54 7.03
C VAL A 71 -9.67 -7.99 6.57
N PRO A 72 -10.60 -8.28 5.65
CA PRO A 72 -10.77 -9.63 5.10
C PRO A 72 -9.54 -10.05 4.28
N VAL A 73 -9.15 -11.30 4.45
CA VAL A 73 -8.07 -11.94 3.71
C VAL A 73 -8.54 -13.31 3.23
N ARG A 74 -8.14 -13.67 2.00
CA ARG A 74 -8.40 -14.97 1.38
C ARG A 74 -7.12 -15.57 0.88
N ARG A 75 -6.95 -16.88 1.06
CA ARG A 75 -5.85 -17.64 0.47
C ARG A 75 -6.32 -18.38 -0.79
N GLU A 76 -5.58 -18.24 -1.88
CA GLU A 76 -5.78 -19.01 -3.11
C GLU A 76 -4.44 -19.64 -3.54
N GLY A 77 -4.27 -20.92 -3.30
CA GLY A 77 -2.99 -21.59 -3.48
C GLY A 77 -1.92 -21.00 -2.58
N SER A 78 -0.84 -20.48 -3.16
CA SER A 78 0.25 -19.79 -2.45
C SER A 78 0.01 -18.30 -2.26
N ARG A 79 -0.97 -17.72 -2.97
CA ARG A 79 -1.24 -16.29 -2.96
C ARG A 79 -2.28 -15.92 -1.91
N PHE A 80 -2.03 -14.80 -1.25
CA PHE A 80 -2.98 -14.18 -0.33
C PHE A 80 -3.57 -12.93 -0.96
N TRP A 81 -4.88 -12.73 -0.77
CA TRP A 81 -5.67 -11.62 -1.24
C TRP A 81 -6.27 -10.90 -0.05
N MET A 82 -6.04 -9.62 0.08
CA MET A 82 -6.71 -8.78 1.08
C MET A 82 -7.74 -7.88 0.42
N ARG A 83 -8.74 -7.48 1.19
CA ARG A 83 -9.77 -6.52 0.76
C ARG A 83 -9.62 -5.24 1.59
N PRO A 84 -8.85 -4.26 1.08
CA PRO A 84 -8.73 -2.97 1.76
C PRO A 84 -10.04 -2.18 1.64
N PRO A 85 -10.29 -1.20 2.53
CA PRO A 85 -11.39 -0.26 2.36
C PRO A 85 -11.19 0.56 1.08
N LEU A 86 -12.29 0.94 0.44
CA LEU A 86 -12.24 1.87 -0.68
C LEU A 86 -11.94 3.28 -0.18
N PRO A 87 -11.16 4.06 -0.91
CA PRO A 87 -10.78 5.41 -0.51
C PRO A 87 -11.92 6.40 -0.74
N ILE A 88 -11.89 7.49 -0.01
CA ILE A 88 -12.64 8.71 -0.38
C ILE A 88 -11.79 9.46 -1.40
N LEU A 89 -12.38 9.70 -2.58
CA LEU A 89 -11.76 10.52 -3.61
C LEU A 89 -11.97 11.99 -3.33
N GLY A 90 -10.88 12.75 -3.32
CA GLY A 90 -10.91 14.21 -3.28
C GLY A 90 -11.26 14.83 -4.63
N VAL A 91 -11.39 16.13 -4.66
CA VAL A 91 -11.53 16.91 -5.91
C VAL A 91 -10.24 16.85 -6.74
N PRO A 92 -10.31 17.04 -8.07
CA PRO A 92 -9.12 17.24 -8.88
C PRO A 92 -8.30 18.42 -8.35
N LEU A 93 -6.99 18.25 -8.26
CA LEU A 93 -6.04 19.30 -7.90
C LEU A 93 -5.52 19.95 -9.17
N GLY A 94 -5.19 21.22 -9.12
CA GLY A 94 -4.53 21.88 -10.25
C GLY A 94 -3.31 21.06 -10.69
N ASP A 95 -3.33 20.64 -11.89
CA ASP A 95 -2.71 19.45 -12.48
C ASP A 95 -1.19 19.53 -12.62
N ARG A 96 -0.65 20.70 -12.91
CA ARG A 96 0.74 20.86 -13.33
C ARG A 96 1.72 21.18 -12.20
N SER A 97 1.19 21.47 -11.02
CA SER A 97 2.02 21.74 -9.86
C SER A 97 2.88 20.57 -9.38
N PHE A 98 2.50 19.33 -9.76
CA PHE A 98 3.26 18.13 -9.44
C PHE A 98 4.43 17.87 -10.39
N ALA A 99 4.41 18.36 -11.61
CA ALA A 99 5.48 18.14 -12.58
C ALA A 99 6.84 18.60 -12.06
N ALA A 100 6.90 19.82 -11.50
CA ALA A 100 8.12 20.35 -10.92
C ALA A 100 8.58 19.55 -9.69
N ALA A 101 7.64 19.11 -8.82
CA ALA A 101 7.97 18.31 -7.65
C ALA A 101 8.45 16.90 -8.01
N LEU A 102 8.01 16.37 -9.16
CA LEU A 102 8.41 15.08 -9.68
C LEU A 102 9.65 15.15 -10.59
N GLY A 103 10.12 16.35 -10.96
CA GLY A 103 11.24 16.53 -11.90
C GLY A 103 10.93 16.10 -13.33
N VAL A 104 9.66 16.06 -13.73
CA VAL A 104 9.22 15.67 -15.08
C VAL A 104 8.66 16.86 -15.85
N ALA A 105 8.60 16.77 -17.19
CA ALA A 105 7.99 17.80 -18.01
C ALA A 105 6.46 17.84 -17.76
N GLU A 106 5.84 19.03 -17.83
CA GLU A 106 4.39 19.18 -17.68
C GLU A 106 3.60 18.35 -18.72
N SER A 107 4.16 18.16 -19.92
CA SER A 107 3.57 17.34 -20.97
C SER A 107 3.48 15.86 -20.63
N GLU A 108 4.28 15.40 -19.64
CA GLU A 108 4.25 14.03 -19.16
C GLU A 108 3.11 13.79 -18.16
N ILE A 109 2.52 14.83 -17.59
CA ILE A 109 1.37 14.67 -16.68
C ILE A 109 0.09 14.49 -17.48
N VAL A 110 -0.64 13.43 -17.20
CA VAL A 110 -1.90 13.09 -17.89
C VAL A 110 -3.10 13.42 -17.00
N GLY A 111 -3.85 14.43 -17.38
CA GLY A 111 -5.03 14.90 -16.64
C GLY A 111 -4.64 15.55 -15.31
N SER A 112 -5.56 15.56 -14.36
CA SER A 112 -5.39 16.23 -13.08
C SER A 112 -5.00 15.25 -11.99
N ALA A 113 -3.99 15.61 -11.19
CA ALA A 113 -3.71 14.90 -9.94
C ALA A 113 -4.92 14.94 -8.99
N ARG A 114 -5.05 13.94 -8.16
CA ARG A 114 -6.16 13.84 -7.22
C ARG A 114 -5.73 13.20 -5.91
N ARG A 115 -6.26 13.68 -4.81
CA ARG A 115 -6.16 12.96 -3.55
C ARG A 115 -7.08 11.73 -3.59
N SER A 116 -6.56 10.57 -3.19
CA SER A 116 -7.32 9.33 -3.04
C SER A 116 -6.91 8.66 -1.73
N GLY A 117 -7.77 8.73 -0.74
CA GLY A 117 -7.41 8.35 0.63
C GLY A 117 -6.18 9.15 1.13
N PRO A 118 -5.13 8.49 1.66
CA PRO A 118 -3.91 9.15 2.14
C PRO A 118 -2.90 9.48 1.02
N PHE A 119 -3.21 9.20 -0.25
CA PHE A 119 -2.28 9.36 -1.37
C PHE A 119 -2.68 10.52 -2.28
N PHE A 120 -1.67 11.21 -2.79
CA PHE A 120 -1.80 11.99 -4.01
C PHE A 120 -1.49 11.08 -5.20
N CYS A 121 -2.46 10.90 -6.09
CA CYS A 121 -2.29 10.10 -7.29
C CYS A 121 -2.04 11.01 -8.49
N VAL A 122 -0.98 10.71 -9.23
CA VAL A 122 -0.58 11.42 -10.44
C VAL A 122 -0.41 10.41 -11.56
N ARG A 123 -1.06 10.62 -12.70
CA ARG A 123 -0.87 9.79 -13.89
C ARG A 123 0.16 10.44 -14.80
N VAL A 124 1.08 9.63 -15.33
CA VAL A 124 2.06 10.06 -16.33
C VAL A 124 1.89 9.31 -17.66
N ALA A 125 2.41 9.90 -18.73
CA ALA A 125 2.17 9.47 -20.09
C ALA A 125 2.89 8.16 -20.44
N SER A 126 4.06 7.92 -19.85
CA SER A 126 4.94 6.80 -20.26
C SER A 126 5.64 6.15 -19.08
N ILE A 127 6.18 4.95 -19.30
CA ILE A 127 7.07 4.28 -18.35
C ILE A 127 8.38 5.07 -18.20
N ASP A 128 8.84 5.70 -19.26
CA ASP A 128 10.05 6.53 -19.23
C ASP A 128 9.84 7.76 -18.35
N ALA A 129 8.64 8.35 -18.34
CA ALA A 129 8.30 9.42 -17.40
C ALA A 129 8.30 8.92 -15.95
N VAL A 130 7.82 7.69 -15.68
CA VAL A 130 7.94 7.08 -14.34
C VAL A 130 9.42 6.89 -13.97
N ALA A 131 10.24 6.42 -14.90
CA ALA A 131 11.67 6.19 -14.68
C ALA A 131 12.45 7.49 -14.39
N ALA A 132 12.08 8.57 -15.07
CA ALA A 132 12.76 9.86 -15.00
C ALA A 132 12.45 10.66 -13.73
N ILE A 133 11.54 10.18 -12.85
CA ILE A 133 11.17 10.92 -11.65
C ILE A 133 12.39 11.14 -10.74
N GLU A 134 12.66 12.41 -10.49
CA GLU A 134 13.61 12.90 -9.49
C GLU A 134 12.86 13.79 -8.51
N LEU A 135 12.50 13.22 -7.34
CA LEU A 135 11.59 13.87 -6.40
C LEU A 135 12.24 15.07 -5.70
N ASP A 136 11.72 16.28 -5.94
CA ASP A 136 11.98 17.44 -5.10
C ASP A 136 11.06 17.42 -3.87
N ARG A 137 11.61 16.90 -2.77
CA ARG A 137 10.87 16.80 -1.49
C ARG A 137 10.45 18.15 -0.93
N ARG A 138 11.19 19.23 -1.19
CA ARG A 138 10.86 20.58 -0.72
C ARG A 138 9.66 21.13 -1.50
N ALA A 139 9.68 21.02 -2.82
CA ALA A 139 8.57 21.40 -3.67
C ALA A 139 7.31 20.60 -3.32
N LEU A 140 7.46 19.29 -3.12
CA LEU A 140 6.35 18.41 -2.74
C LEU A 140 5.75 18.78 -1.37
N ARG A 141 6.56 19.06 -0.34
CA ARG A 141 6.07 19.54 0.96
C ARG A 141 5.21 20.78 0.81
N SER A 142 5.69 21.77 0.07
CA SER A 142 4.93 23.01 -0.17
C SER A 142 3.57 22.74 -0.84
N GLN A 143 3.45 21.71 -1.67
CA GLN A 143 2.18 21.30 -2.28
C GLN A 143 1.28 20.57 -1.27
N CYS A 144 1.83 19.70 -0.44
CA CYS A 144 1.10 18.91 0.54
C CYS A 144 0.59 19.74 1.71
N GLU A 145 1.38 20.69 2.23
CA GLU A 145 0.96 21.59 3.30
C GLU A 145 -0.30 22.42 2.95
N ARG A 146 -0.46 22.72 1.66
CA ARG A 146 -1.67 23.36 1.14
C ARG A 146 -2.89 22.44 1.06
N SER A 147 -2.71 21.14 1.20
CA SER A 147 -3.74 20.14 0.89
C SER A 147 -4.09 19.18 2.03
N ILE A 148 -3.55 19.38 3.25
CA ILE A 148 -3.80 18.55 4.44
C ILE A 148 -3.71 17.04 4.10
N ALA A 149 -2.53 16.54 3.75
CA ALA A 149 -2.31 15.12 3.48
C ALA A 149 -0.98 14.64 4.05
N ASP A 150 -0.89 13.34 4.27
CA ASP A 150 0.29 12.67 4.83
C ASP A 150 1.52 12.68 3.90
N GLY A 151 1.44 13.37 2.76
CA GLY A 151 2.52 13.58 1.82
C GLY A 151 2.95 12.34 1.05
N ASN A 152 2.13 11.31 1.01
CA ASN A 152 2.38 10.15 0.16
C ASN A 152 1.98 10.46 -1.27
N ILE A 153 2.91 10.33 -2.21
CA ILE A 153 2.63 10.52 -3.64
C ILE A 153 2.79 9.21 -4.39
N LEU A 154 1.76 8.85 -5.14
CA LEU A 154 1.74 7.69 -6.02
C LEU A 154 1.72 8.18 -7.46
N VAL A 155 2.77 7.83 -8.21
CA VAL A 155 2.84 8.12 -9.64
C VAL A 155 2.62 6.84 -10.41
N VAL A 156 1.73 6.89 -11.41
CA VAL A 156 1.32 5.72 -12.18
C VAL A 156 1.32 6.00 -13.69
N HIS A 157 1.96 5.12 -14.43
CA HIS A 157 1.66 4.90 -15.84
C HIS A 157 0.73 3.69 -15.94
N TYR A 158 -0.39 3.84 -16.66
CA TYR A 158 -1.38 2.77 -16.82
C TYR A 158 -1.75 2.59 -18.27
N GLU A 159 -1.60 1.37 -18.77
CA GLU A 159 -1.94 0.97 -20.12
C GLU A 159 -2.42 -0.49 -20.15
N ALA A 160 -3.50 -0.77 -20.87
CA ALA A 160 -3.97 -2.12 -21.20
C ALA A 160 -4.11 -3.12 -20.01
N GLY A 161 -4.40 -2.63 -18.80
CA GLY A 161 -4.54 -3.47 -17.60
C GLY A 161 -3.25 -3.69 -16.82
N ARG A 162 -2.20 -2.97 -17.17
CA ARG A 162 -0.92 -2.94 -16.45
C ARG A 162 -0.64 -1.55 -15.91
N ALA A 163 -0.19 -1.49 -14.68
CA ALA A 163 0.25 -0.27 -14.03
C ALA A 163 1.73 -0.39 -13.65
N THR A 164 2.53 0.60 -14.03
CA THR A 164 3.89 0.77 -13.53
C THR A 164 3.90 1.94 -12.57
N VAL A 165 4.36 1.70 -11.34
CA VAL A 165 4.11 2.59 -10.22
C VAL A 165 5.39 2.90 -9.47
N ARG A 166 5.51 4.15 -9.00
CA ARG A 166 6.42 4.55 -7.92
C ARG A 166 5.62 5.22 -6.81
N MET A 167 5.89 4.86 -5.57
CA MET A 167 5.28 5.48 -4.39
C MET A 167 6.33 6.05 -3.47
N PHE A 168 6.17 7.31 -3.12
CA PHE A 168 7.10 8.05 -2.28
C PHE A 168 6.40 8.49 -1.00
N ALA A 169 6.96 8.11 0.14
CA ALA A 169 6.59 8.62 1.46
C ALA A 169 7.34 9.94 1.70
N ALA A 170 6.79 11.06 1.20
CA ALA A 170 7.57 12.26 1.03
C ALA A 170 7.68 13.14 2.30
N ILE A 171 6.77 13.03 3.26
CA ILE A 171 6.68 13.98 4.37
C ILE A 171 6.82 13.32 5.74
N ALA A 172 6.23 12.16 5.94
CA ALA A 172 6.00 11.62 7.28
C ALA A 172 7.05 10.60 7.75
N ASP A 173 7.74 9.94 6.82
CA ASP A 173 8.64 8.84 7.15
C ASP A 173 9.98 8.97 6.43
N ASP A 174 11.04 8.49 7.07
CA ASP A 174 12.39 8.36 6.48
C ASP A 174 12.46 7.30 5.37
N VAL A 175 11.35 6.64 5.08
CA VAL A 175 11.18 5.72 3.96
C VAL A 175 11.07 6.54 2.68
N GLY A 176 12.10 6.53 1.86
CA GLY A 176 12.15 7.31 0.62
C GLY A 176 11.12 6.86 -0.40
N GLU A 177 11.39 5.76 -1.09
CA GLU A 177 10.51 5.09 -2.05
C GLU A 177 10.15 3.69 -1.52
N ASP A 178 8.86 3.36 -1.53
CA ASP A 178 8.37 2.06 -1.07
C ASP A 178 8.34 1.05 -2.22
N PRO A 179 8.82 -0.19 -2.01
CA PRO A 179 8.87 -1.21 -3.07
C PRO A 179 7.51 -1.87 -3.36
N ALA A 180 6.53 -1.84 -2.44
CA ALA A 180 5.27 -2.58 -2.60
C ALA A 180 4.13 -2.02 -1.76
N THR A 181 3.46 -1.00 -2.24
CA THR A 181 2.39 -0.30 -1.50
C THR A 181 1.01 -0.89 -1.79
N GLY A 182 0.72 -2.05 -1.24
CA GLY A 182 -0.59 -2.69 -1.44
C GLY A 182 -1.78 -1.83 -0.97
N SER A 183 -1.61 -0.97 0.04
CA SER A 183 -2.63 -0.03 0.51
C SER A 183 -2.95 1.09 -0.49
N ALA A 184 -2.03 1.39 -1.43
CA ALA A 184 -2.23 2.38 -2.47
C ALA A 184 -2.99 1.85 -3.70
N VAL A 185 -3.18 0.53 -3.82
CA VAL A 185 -3.79 -0.08 -5.01
C VAL A 185 -5.25 0.35 -5.17
N ALA A 186 -6.07 0.25 -4.13
CA ALA A 186 -7.47 0.69 -4.21
C ALA A 186 -7.57 2.22 -4.47
N PRO A 187 -6.81 3.09 -3.78
CA PRO A 187 -6.66 4.50 -4.14
C PRO A 187 -6.31 4.76 -5.60
N MET A 188 -5.30 4.09 -6.12
CA MET A 188 -4.85 4.22 -7.51
C MET A 188 -5.95 3.85 -8.51
N LEU A 189 -6.59 2.69 -8.31
CA LEU A 189 -7.63 2.21 -9.22
C LEU A 189 -8.86 3.10 -9.21
N SER A 190 -9.26 3.59 -8.03
CA SER A 190 -10.35 4.56 -7.89
C SER A 190 -10.02 5.89 -8.58
N PHE A 191 -8.79 6.35 -8.49
CA PHE A 191 -8.30 7.52 -9.22
C PHE A 191 -8.33 7.30 -10.74
N LEU A 192 -7.80 6.17 -11.25
CA LEU A 192 -7.78 5.84 -12.67
C LEU A 192 -9.20 5.70 -13.25
N ALA A 193 -10.11 5.10 -12.50
CA ALA A 193 -11.53 5.00 -12.90
C ALA A 193 -12.17 6.39 -13.01
N ALA A 194 -11.99 7.23 -12.00
CA ALA A 194 -12.52 8.60 -12.00
C ALA A 194 -11.89 9.50 -13.07
N ALA A 195 -10.69 9.18 -13.54
CA ALA A 195 -10.02 9.85 -14.66
C ALA A 195 -10.41 9.27 -16.02
N GLY A 196 -11.32 8.29 -16.08
CA GLY A 196 -11.73 7.61 -17.32
C GLY A 196 -10.64 6.76 -17.96
N ALA A 197 -9.56 6.47 -17.23
CA ALA A 197 -8.44 5.68 -17.73
C ALA A 197 -8.66 4.17 -17.54
N LEU A 198 -9.50 3.78 -16.61
CA LEU A 198 -9.83 2.40 -16.28
C LEU A 198 -11.27 2.11 -16.75
N GLY A 199 -11.42 1.24 -17.76
CA GLY A 199 -12.73 0.87 -18.29
C GLY A 199 -13.57 0.07 -17.28
N GLU A 200 -14.90 0.24 -17.34
CA GLU A 200 -15.86 -0.41 -16.43
C GLU A 200 -15.93 -1.94 -16.63
N ASP A 201 -15.40 -2.47 -17.71
CA ASP A 201 -15.25 -3.90 -17.99
C ASP A 201 -14.01 -4.51 -17.37
N ARG A 202 -13.06 -3.70 -16.87
CA ARG A 202 -11.83 -4.16 -16.30
C ARG A 202 -12.08 -4.91 -14.99
N ARG A 203 -11.62 -6.15 -14.91
CA ARG A 203 -11.78 -7.02 -13.73
C ARG A 203 -10.46 -7.29 -13.00
N ALA A 204 -9.33 -7.08 -13.69
CA ALA A 204 -8.01 -7.30 -13.10
C ALA A 204 -7.00 -6.27 -13.60
N VAL A 205 -6.04 -5.94 -12.75
CA VAL A 205 -4.89 -5.09 -13.08
C VAL A 205 -3.64 -5.72 -12.48
N GLU A 206 -2.60 -5.80 -13.29
CA GLU A 206 -1.26 -6.16 -12.84
C GLU A 206 -0.47 -4.89 -12.54
N ILE A 207 0.23 -4.88 -11.42
CA ILE A 207 0.94 -3.70 -10.95
C ILE A 207 2.39 -4.08 -10.71
N GLU A 208 3.30 -3.30 -11.29
CA GLU A 208 4.73 -3.39 -11.01
C GLU A 208 5.17 -2.15 -10.22
N GLN A 209 5.88 -2.36 -9.10
CA GLN A 209 6.44 -1.30 -8.25
C GLN A 209 7.85 -1.69 -7.79
N GLY A 210 8.67 -0.70 -7.42
CA GLY A 210 9.99 -0.93 -6.82
C GLY A 210 11.13 -1.25 -7.80
N ARG A 211 10.89 -1.17 -9.12
CA ARG A 211 11.90 -1.45 -10.15
C ARG A 211 13.15 -0.62 -9.96
N TRP A 212 13.00 0.68 -9.76
CA TRP A 212 14.12 1.64 -9.74
C TRP A 212 14.89 1.68 -8.41
N ILE A 213 14.41 0.99 -7.40
CA ILE A 213 15.14 0.79 -6.13
C ILE A 213 15.68 -0.64 -5.97
N GLY A 214 15.71 -1.42 -7.07
CA GLY A 214 16.23 -2.80 -7.06
C GLY A 214 15.39 -3.80 -6.28
N ARG A 215 14.11 -3.48 -6.00
CA ARG A 215 13.18 -4.32 -5.23
C ARG A 215 11.87 -4.51 -5.98
N THR A 216 11.94 -4.93 -7.23
CA THR A 216 10.76 -5.13 -8.08
C THR A 216 9.75 -6.05 -7.44
N SER A 217 8.53 -5.56 -7.29
CA SER A 217 7.39 -6.25 -6.71
C SER A 217 6.25 -6.34 -7.72
N ALA A 218 5.58 -7.49 -7.78
CA ALA A 218 4.37 -7.70 -8.55
C ALA A 218 3.18 -7.72 -7.59
N LEU A 219 2.25 -6.79 -7.78
CA LEU A 219 0.99 -6.76 -7.07
C LEU A 219 -0.14 -7.07 -8.07
N HIS A 220 -1.16 -7.75 -7.60
CA HIS A 220 -2.31 -8.12 -8.42
C HIS A 220 -3.56 -7.49 -7.82
N ALA A 221 -4.41 -6.94 -8.66
CA ALA A 221 -5.70 -6.41 -8.22
C ALA A 221 -6.85 -7.10 -8.96
N ARG A 222 -7.94 -7.34 -8.22
CA ARG A 222 -9.24 -7.72 -8.77
C ARG A 222 -10.25 -6.64 -8.42
N LEU A 223 -11.14 -6.34 -9.36
CA LEU A 223 -12.12 -5.28 -9.23
C LEU A 223 -13.53 -5.82 -9.42
N SER A 224 -14.44 -5.32 -8.59
CA SER A 224 -15.88 -5.42 -8.81
C SER A 224 -16.46 -4.04 -9.06
N TRP A 225 -17.49 -3.96 -9.88
CA TRP A 225 -18.14 -2.72 -10.26
C TRP A 225 -19.62 -2.77 -9.92
N THR A 226 -20.16 -1.62 -9.57
CA THR A 226 -21.61 -1.36 -9.50
C THR A 226 -21.90 -0.13 -10.34
N GLY A 227 -22.51 -0.34 -11.52
CA GLY A 227 -22.54 0.70 -12.55
C GLY A 227 -21.12 1.10 -12.94
N SER A 228 -20.86 2.39 -12.99
CA SER A 228 -19.55 2.97 -13.33
C SER A 228 -18.61 3.16 -12.12
N THR A 229 -18.99 2.65 -10.93
CA THR A 229 -18.22 2.83 -9.71
C THR A 229 -17.59 1.52 -9.28
N ILE A 230 -16.30 1.57 -8.88
CA ILE A 230 -15.64 0.43 -8.25
C ILE A 230 -16.31 0.19 -6.89
N SER A 231 -16.89 -1.00 -6.70
CA SER A 231 -17.55 -1.40 -5.46
C SER A 231 -16.66 -2.23 -4.55
N GLN A 232 -15.61 -2.86 -5.09
CA GLN A 232 -14.64 -3.64 -4.32
C GLN A 232 -13.32 -3.72 -5.07
N VAL A 233 -12.23 -3.71 -4.29
CA VAL A 233 -10.89 -4.06 -4.76
C VAL A 233 -10.35 -5.16 -3.86
N GLU A 234 -9.79 -6.21 -4.46
CA GLU A 234 -8.94 -7.18 -3.79
C GLU A 234 -7.51 -6.99 -4.28
N VAL A 235 -6.57 -7.02 -3.35
CA VAL A 235 -5.14 -6.87 -3.62
C VAL A 235 -4.42 -8.14 -3.22
N GLY A 236 -3.71 -8.74 -4.15
CA GLY A 236 -2.99 -9.99 -3.94
C GLY A 236 -1.49 -9.86 -4.19
N GLY A 237 -0.73 -10.70 -3.50
CA GLY A 237 0.70 -10.81 -3.67
C GLY A 237 1.22 -12.17 -3.20
N ASP A 238 2.40 -12.52 -3.71
CA ASP A 238 3.14 -13.70 -3.31
C ASP A 238 4.26 -13.30 -2.35
N CYS A 239 4.61 -14.19 -1.42
CA CYS A 239 5.64 -13.93 -0.42
C CYS A 239 6.73 -15.00 -0.48
N VAL A 240 7.94 -14.62 -0.10
CA VAL A 240 9.07 -15.53 0.10
C VAL A 240 9.62 -15.37 1.51
N HIS A 241 10.11 -16.46 2.07
CA HIS A 241 10.80 -16.41 3.36
C HIS A 241 12.20 -15.83 3.17
N ALA A 242 12.51 -14.79 3.92
CA ALA A 242 13.84 -14.18 3.91
C ALA A 242 14.72 -14.75 5.03
N PHE A 243 14.28 -14.63 6.26
CA PHE A 243 14.97 -15.17 7.44
C PHE A 243 13.98 -15.34 8.60
N SER A 244 14.43 -16.07 9.64
CA SER A 244 13.76 -16.15 10.94
C SER A 244 14.80 -16.16 12.06
N GLY A 245 14.40 -15.78 13.26
CA GLY A 245 15.27 -15.71 14.43
C GLY A 245 14.49 -15.56 15.72
N GLU A 246 15.22 -15.55 16.84
CA GLU A 246 14.68 -15.36 18.18
C GLU A 246 15.29 -14.11 18.80
N ILE A 247 14.50 -13.40 19.60
CA ILE A 247 14.93 -12.22 20.33
C ILE A 247 14.64 -12.45 21.81
N ALA A 248 15.70 -12.40 22.63
CA ALA A 248 15.56 -12.42 24.06
C ALA A 248 15.09 -11.04 24.55
N LEU A 249 13.97 -10.99 25.26
CA LEU A 249 13.52 -9.80 25.99
C LEU A 249 13.91 -9.94 27.45
N GLU A 250 14.93 -9.19 27.88
CA GLU A 250 15.29 -9.14 29.30
C GLU A 250 14.13 -8.51 30.10
N GLY A 251 13.69 -9.19 31.16
CA GLY A 251 12.63 -8.72 32.05
C GLY A 251 11.21 -9.18 31.78
N ALA A 252 10.96 -9.93 30.72
CA ALA A 252 9.70 -10.66 30.57
C ALA A 252 9.74 -11.92 31.44
N GLY A 253 9.18 -11.84 32.63
CA GLY A 253 9.00 -13.00 33.50
C GLY A 253 8.08 -14.05 32.83
N PRO A 254 8.10 -15.34 33.24
CA PRO A 254 7.36 -16.42 32.60
C PRO A 254 5.83 -16.33 32.71
N SER A 255 5.27 -15.23 33.17
CA SER A 255 3.83 -15.05 33.41
C SER A 255 3.02 -14.46 32.24
N ASP A 256 3.63 -13.98 31.17
CA ASP A 256 2.92 -13.27 30.10
C ASP A 256 2.77 -14.08 28.78
N ALA A 257 3.15 -15.34 28.79
CA ALA A 257 2.93 -16.28 27.70
C ALA A 257 1.67 -17.13 27.95
N ARG A 258 0.48 -16.54 27.82
CA ARG A 258 -0.78 -17.26 27.66
C ARG A 258 -1.66 -16.56 26.60
#